data_39877e43b44a84022b1eda4062b4ef1f
#
_entry.id   39877e43b44a84022b1eda4062b4ef1f
#
_cell.length_a   1.000
_cell.length_b   1.000
_cell.length_c   1.000
_cell.angle_alpha   90.00
_cell.angle_beta   90.00
_cell.angle_gamma   90.00
#
_symmetry.space_group_name_H-M   'P 1'
#
loop_
_entity.id
_entity.type
_entity.pdbx_description
1 polymer ?
#
loop_
_entity_poly.entity_id
_entity_poly.type
_entity_poly.pdbx_seq_one_letter_code
_entity_poly.pdbx_strand_id
1 'polypeptide(L)'
;NDFYIRRQRVGKNEALYGYFAEHHPELVEDEYFNPAEQAVIEIPQAAPEGSILRTESPLQLLDRVRRYNTEWVAPGHQDGQNSHNVSCTISLKEDEWELVGEWMWKNRYTYNGISVLPYDGGTYIQAPFEDISEERYRIMESALTGIDLTQVKEVEDKTDLSGEAACAGGACELTY
;
A
#
# COMPACT_ATOMS: atom_id res chain seq x y z
N ASN A 1 -12.29 4.30 -2.51
CA ASN A 1 -13.14 5.49 -2.66
C ASN A 1 -12.65 6.33 -3.84
N ASP A 2 -13.49 7.28 -4.25
CA ASP A 2 -13.22 8.08 -5.45
C ASP A 2 -12.04 9.04 -5.24
N PHE A 3 -11.90 9.57 -4.02
CA PHE A 3 -10.80 10.46 -3.64
C PHE A 3 -10.08 9.94 -2.41
N TYR A 4 -8.75 9.96 -2.45
CA TYR A 4 -7.92 9.46 -1.36
C TYR A 4 -6.56 10.16 -1.31
N ILE A 5 -5.92 10.11 -0.15
CA ILE A 5 -4.51 10.45 0.01
C ILE A 5 -3.69 9.18 -0.04
N ARG A 6 -2.64 9.19 -0.84
CA ARG A 6 -1.55 8.23 -0.75
C ARG A 6 -0.42 8.85 0.04
N ARG A 7 0.02 8.19 1.11
CA ARG A 7 1.16 8.62 1.90
C ARG A 7 2.41 7.86 1.52
N GLN A 8 3.46 8.60 1.27
CA GLN A 8 4.80 8.08 1.01
C GLN A 8 5.72 8.48 2.16
N ARG A 9 6.28 7.51 2.88
CA ARG A 9 7.31 7.74 3.88
C ARG A 9 8.65 8.01 3.19
N VAL A 10 9.39 8.98 3.74
CA VAL A 10 10.72 9.39 3.26
C VAL A 10 11.62 9.70 4.46
N GLY A 11 12.89 9.42 4.33
CA GLY A 11 13.89 9.86 5.30
C GLY A 11 14.13 11.37 5.20
N LYS A 12 14.26 12.06 6.32
CA LYS A 12 14.56 13.50 6.32
C LYS A 12 15.94 13.85 5.77
N ASN A 13 16.81 12.85 5.60
CA ASN A 13 18.11 12.96 4.94
C ASN A 13 18.05 12.78 3.41
N GLU A 14 16.89 12.40 2.86
CA GLU A 14 16.74 12.19 1.43
C GLU A 14 16.50 13.52 0.68
N ALA A 15 17.02 13.60 -0.56
CA ALA A 15 16.85 14.76 -1.41
C ALA A 15 15.39 15.07 -1.73
N LEU A 16 14.56 14.02 -1.83
CA LEU A 16 13.12 14.15 -2.06
C LEU A 16 12.44 14.90 -0.92
N TYR A 17 12.77 14.57 0.35
CA TYR A 17 12.23 15.30 1.51
C TYR A 17 12.67 16.77 1.46
N GLY A 18 13.95 17.05 1.20
CA GLY A 18 14.45 18.42 1.13
C GLY A 18 13.68 19.27 0.11
N TYR A 19 13.45 18.71 -1.08
CA TYR A 19 12.68 19.37 -2.12
C TYR A 19 11.24 19.70 -1.68
N PHE A 20 10.50 18.71 -1.14
CA PHE A 20 9.13 18.92 -0.72
C PHE A 20 9.03 19.84 0.51
N ALA A 21 9.91 19.72 1.46
CA ALA A 21 9.92 20.59 2.65
C ALA A 21 10.18 22.07 2.30
N GLU A 22 10.95 22.33 1.25
CA GLU A 22 11.27 23.69 0.79
C GLU A 22 10.17 24.28 -0.13
N HIS A 23 9.64 23.48 -1.06
CA HIS A 23 8.78 23.99 -2.13
C HIS A 23 7.29 23.66 -1.94
N HIS A 24 6.96 22.61 -1.20
CA HIS A 24 5.59 22.12 -0.98
C HIS A 24 5.38 21.66 0.47
N PRO A 25 5.68 22.52 1.48
CA PRO A 25 5.59 22.12 2.89
C PRO A 25 4.19 21.71 3.31
N GLU A 26 3.15 22.18 2.61
CA GLU A 26 1.75 21.82 2.83
C GLU A 26 1.42 20.35 2.52
N LEU A 27 2.29 19.63 1.81
CA LEU A 27 2.18 18.21 1.51
C LEU A 27 3.03 17.33 2.42
N VAL A 28 3.74 17.92 3.39
CA VAL A 28 4.70 17.20 4.24
C VAL A 28 4.24 17.21 5.68
N GLU A 29 4.22 16.03 6.28
CA GLU A 29 4.00 15.83 7.72
C GLU A 29 5.20 15.10 8.33
N ASP A 30 5.46 15.33 9.62
CA ASP A 30 6.38 14.48 10.37
C ASP A 30 5.79 13.07 10.52
N GLU A 31 6.63 12.04 10.37
CA GLU A 31 6.20 10.66 10.64
C GLU A 31 5.89 10.49 12.13
N TYR A 32 4.74 9.89 12.44
CA TYR A 32 4.20 9.89 13.80
C TYR A 32 5.09 9.16 14.82
N PHE A 33 5.68 8.03 14.43
CA PHE A 33 6.48 7.21 15.36
C PHE A 33 7.96 7.61 15.38
N ASN A 34 8.49 8.20 14.31
CA ASN A 34 9.88 8.63 14.19
C ASN A 34 10.00 10.03 13.58
N PRO A 35 9.42 11.08 14.22
CA PRO A 35 9.38 12.41 13.65
C PRO A 35 10.75 13.09 13.50
N ALA A 36 11.77 12.57 14.18
CA ALA A 36 13.12 13.13 14.08
C ALA A 36 13.83 12.78 12.78
N GLU A 37 13.56 11.60 12.22
CA GLU A 37 14.29 11.05 11.08
C GLU A 37 13.44 10.85 9.84
N GLN A 38 12.12 10.73 10.00
CA GLN A 38 11.19 10.43 8.91
C GLN A 38 10.09 11.48 8.76
N ALA A 39 9.62 11.61 7.55
CA ALA A 39 8.47 12.40 7.18
C ALA A 39 7.54 11.60 6.26
N VAL A 40 6.33 12.13 6.08
CA VAL A 40 5.32 11.58 5.20
C VAL A 40 4.94 12.66 4.18
N ILE A 41 4.99 12.29 2.90
CA ILE A 41 4.48 13.14 1.81
C ILE A 41 3.07 12.69 1.49
N GLU A 42 2.11 13.59 1.57
CA GLU A 42 0.70 13.36 1.26
C GLU A 42 0.40 13.70 -0.19
N ILE A 43 -0.01 12.70 -0.96
CA ILE A 43 -0.30 12.84 -2.40
C ILE A 43 -1.80 12.60 -2.60
N PRO A 44 -2.60 13.65 -2.86
CA PRO A 44 -4.01 13.50 -3.17
C PRO A 44 -4.18 12.82 -4.53
N GLN A 45 -5.12 11.89 -4.60
CA GLN A 45 -5.41 11.13 -5.82
C GLN A 45 -6.92 10.98 -6.02
N ALA A 46 -7.33 11.02 -7.28
CA ALA A 46 -8.66 10.61 -7.70
C ALA A 46 -8.59 9.24 -8.38
N ALA A 47 -9.49 8.34 -8.01
CA ALA A 47 -9.56 7.03 -8.64
C ALA A 47 -9.98 7.19 -10.11
N PRO A 48 -9.29 6.57 -11.07
CA PRO A 48 -9.71 6.55 -12.47
C PRO A 48 -11.11 5.94 -12.62
N GLU A 49 -11.85 6.36 -13.64
CA GLU A 49 -13.16 5.79 -13.97
C GLU A 49 -13.05 4.26 -14.15
N GLY A 50 -13.97 3.52 -13.57
CA GLY A 50 -13.97 2.06 -13.61
C GLY A 50 -13.01 1.39 -12.61
N SER A 51 -12.36 2.14 -11.74
CA SER A 51 -11.54 1.60 -10.67
C SER A 51 -12.36 0.73 -9.72
N ILE A 52 -11.75 -0.34 -9.22
CA ILE A 52 -12.33 -1.16 -8.17
C ILE A 52 -12.02 -0.49 -6.83
N LEU A 53 -13.06 -0.07 -6.15
CA LEU A 53 -12.95 0.68 -4.91
C LEU A 53 -12.86 -0.27 -3.69
N ARG A 54 -12.47 0.28 -2.53
CA ARG A 54 -12.38 -0.45 -1.25
C ARG A 54 -13.74 -0.96 -0.71
N THR A 55 -14.81 -0.65 -1.42
CA THR A 55 -16.18 -1.13 -1.12
C THR A 55 -16.45 -2.54 -1.64
N GLU A 56 -15.51 -3.16 -2.36
CA GLU A 56 -15.66 -4.54 -2.79
C GLU A 56 -15.77 -5.50 -1.59
N SER A 57 -16.53 -6.57 -1.76
CA SER A 57 -16.66 -7.59 -0.70
C SER A 57 -15.38 -8.44 -0.61
N PRO A 58 -15.13 -9.07 0.57
CA PRO A 58 -14.02 -10.01 0.74
C PRO A 58 -14.03 -11.14 -0.29
N LEU A 59 -15.21 -11.65 -0.66
CA LEU A 59 -15.33 -12.72 -1.66
C LEU A 59 -14.94 -12.24 -3.07
N GLN A 60 -15.25 -10.99 -3.43
CA GLN A 60 -14.83 -10.42 -4.71
C GLN A 60 -13.31 -10.27 -4.78
N LEU A 61 -12.67 -9.85 -3.68
CA LEU A 61 -11.23 -9.76 -3.59
C LEU A 61 -10.57 -11.15 -3.68
N LEU A 62 -11.12 -12.14 -2.97
CA LEU A 62 -10.67 -13.53 -3.04
C LEU A 62 -10.79 -14.13 -4.44
N ASP A 63 -11.92 -13.90 -5.13
CA ASP A 63 -12.09 -14.35 -6.51
C ASP A 63 -11.06 -13.71 -7.46
N ARG A 64 -10.65 -12.49 -7.20
CA ARG A 64 -9.58 -11.82 -7.94
C ARG A 64 -8.23 -12.47 -7.65
N VAL A 65 -7.90 -12.76 -6.39
CA VAL A 65 -6.68 -13.50 -6.03
C VAL A 65 -6.65 -14.86 -6.75
N ARG A 66 -7.76 -15.60 -6.70
CA ARG A 66 -7.90 -16.86 -7.42
C ARG A 66 -7.64 -16.69 -8.91
N ARG A 67 -8.26 -15.68 -9.52
CA ARG A 67 -8.11 -15.39 -10.94
C ARG A 67 -6.66 -15.09 -11.32
N TYR A 68 -5.98 -14.21 -10.57
CA TYR A 68 -4.55 -13.94 -10.80
C TYR A 68 -3.69 -15.18 -10.61
N ASN A 69 -3.97 -16.00 -9.61
CA ASN A 69 -3.22 -17.23 -9.40
C ASN A 69 -3.42 -18.20 -10.57
N THR A 70 -4.65 -18.46 -11.00
CA THR A 70 -4.97 -19.45 -12.03
C THR A 70 -4.67 -18.97 -13.46
N GLU A 71 -4.80 -17.67 -13.75
CA GLU A 71 -4.63 -17.12 -15.10
C GLU A 71 -3.23 -16.56 -15.35
N TRP A 72 -2.47 -16.21 -14.31
CA TRP A 72 -1.15 -15.59 -14.43
C TRP A 72 -0.04 -16.40 -13.76
N VAL A 73 -0.18 -16.68 -12.47
CA VAL A 73 0.89 -17.34 -11.69
C VAL A 73 1.08 -18.79 -12.13
N ALA A 74 0.01 -19.58 -12.15
CA ALA A 74 0.09 -21.00 -12.49
C ALA A 74 0.56 -21.26 -13.93
N PRO A 75 0.06 -20.54 -14.96
CA PRO A 75 0.56 -20.72 -16.32
C PRO A 75 1.99 -20.24 -16.54
N GLY A 76 2.45 -19.24 -15.74
CA GLY A 76 3.81 -18.72 -15.81
C GLY A 76 4.83 -19.54 -15.02
N HIS A 77 4.37 -20.49 -14.20
CA HIS A 77 5.25 -21.35 -13.43
C HIS A 77 5.86 -22.44 -14.31
N GLN A 78 7.19 -22.52 -14.34
CA GLN A 78 7.92 -23.45 -15.21
C GLN A 78 8.34 -24.72 -14.50
N ASP A 79 8.88 -24.60 -13.28
CA ASP A 79 9.52 -25.71 -12.57
C ASP A 79 9.43 -25.60 -11.05
N GLY A 80 9.43 -26.77 -10.37
CA GLY A 80 9.54 -26.87 -8.92
C GLY A 80 8.21 -26.76 -8.17
N GLN A 81 8.27 -26.82 -6.83
CA GLN A 81 7.07 -26.79 -5.98
C GLN A 81 6.68 -25.38 -5.54
N ASN A 82 7.60 -24.43 -5.63
CA ASN A 82 7.39 -23.06 -5.17
C ASN A 82 6.99 -22.17 -6.35
N SER A 83 5.76 -21.71 -6.35
CA SER A 83 5.27 -20.70 -7.29
C SER A 83 5.18 -19.32 -6.60
N HIS A 84 5.04 -18.26 -7.42
CA HIS A 84 4.80 -16.93 -6.89
C HIS A 84 3.47 -16.85 -6.14
N ASN A 85 3.41 -15.96 -5.13
CA ASN A 85 2.22 -15.72 -4.36
C ASN A 85 1.51 -14.44 -4.85
N VAL A 86 0.19 -14.48 -4.92
CA VAL A 86 -0.65 -13.28 -5.02
C VAL A 86 -0.90 -12.80 -3.59
N SER A 87 -0.01 -11.94 -3.08
CA SER A 87 -0.07 -11.44 -1.72
C SER A 87 -1.27 -10.52 -1.52
N CYS A 88 -2.07 -10.81 -0.52
CA CYS A 88 -3.25 -10.03 -0.20
C CYS A 88 -3.58 -10.10 1.30
N THR A 89 -4.04 -9.00 1.85
CA THR A 89 -4.65 -8.93 3.17
C THR A 89 -6.13 -8.62 3.02
N ILE A 90 -6.98 -9.42 3.63
CA ILE A 90 -8.43 -9.30 3.55
C ILE A 90 -8.96 -8.96 4.95
N SER A 91 -9.61 -7.81 5.07
CA SER A 91 -10.26 -7.41 6.31
C SER A 91 -11.72 -7.89 6.33
N LEU A 92 -12.12 -8.55 7.40
CA LEU A 92 -13.43 -9.17 7.55
C LEU A 92 -14.24 -8.53 8.66
N LYS A 93 -15.52 -8.27 8.39
CA LYS A 93 -16.50 -7.98 9.40
C LYS A 93 -16.90 -9.26 10.13
N GLU A 94 -17.57 -9.11 11.26
CA GLU A 94 -17.93 -10.23 12.13
C GLU A 94 -18.78 -11.32 11.44
N ASP A 95 -19.65 -10.92 10.55
CA ASP A 95 -20.58 -11.78 9.80
C ASP A 95 -19.98 -12.40 8.53
N GLU A 96 -18.75 -12.05 8.15
CA GLU A 96 -18.12 -12.50 6.90
C GLU A 96 -17.16 -13.70 7.09
N TRP A 97 -16.77 -14.03 8.32
CA TRP A 97 -15.76 -15.04 8.63
C TRP A 97 -16.12 -16.45 8.13
N GLU A 98 -17.35 -16.88 8.34
CA GLU A 98 -17.79 -18.21 7.95
C GLU A 98 -17.76 -18.37 6.41
N LEU A 99 -18.34 -17.41 5.70
CA LEU A 99 -18.38 -17.42 4.23
C LEU A 99 -17.00 -17.39 3.61
N VAL A 100 -16.10 -16.59 4.16
CA VAL A 100 -14.70 -16.51 3.71
C VAL A 100 -13.96 -17.81 4.02
N GLY A 101 -14.14 -18.39 5.20
CA GLY A 101 -13.55 -19.66 5.57
C GLY A 101 -14.00 -20.80 4.64
N GLU A 102 -15.28 -20.87 4.32
CA GLU A 102 -15.81 -21.84 3.34
C GLU A 102 -15.21 -21.64 1.95
N TRP A 103 -15.14 -20.39 1.49
CA TRP A 103 -14.53 -20.07 0.20
C TRP A 103 -13.07 -20.48 0.17
N MET A 104 -12.29 -20.15 1.19
CA MET A 104 -10.87 -20.48 1.30
C MET A 104 -10.66 -21.99 1.29
N TRP A 105 -11.46 -22.75 2.04
CA TRP A 105 -11.39 -24.20 2.04
C TRP A 105 -11.71 -24.81 0.67
N LYS A 106 -12.79 -24.35 0.05
CA LYS A 106 -13.21 -24.83 -1.28
C LYS A 106 -12.15 -24.57 -2.35
N ASN A 107 -11.52 -23.39 -2.30
CA ASN A 107 -10.56 -22.93 -3.31
C ASN A 107 -9.08 -23.11 -2.88
N ARG A 108 -8.78 -23.88 -1.84
CA ARG A 108 -7.45 -24.01 -1.19
C ARG A 108 -6.27 -24.33 -2.11
N TYR A 109 -6.50 -24.77 -3.34
CA TYR A 109 -5.47 -25.07 -4.34
C TYR A 109 -5.32 -23.96 -5.40
N THR A 110 -5.99 -22.84 -5.22
CA THR A 110 -6.00 -21.72 -6.19
C THR A 110 -5.38 -20.44 -5.64
N TYR A 111 -4.72 -20.51 -4.50
CA TYR A 111 -3.91 -19.44 -3.91
C TYR A 111 -2.80 -20.06 -3.05
N ASN A 112 -1.74 -19.29 -2.78
CA ASN A 112 -0.62 -19.78 -1.96
C ASN A 112 -0.74 -19.28 -0.51
N GLY A 113 -0.77 -17.97 -0.30
CA GLY A 113 -0.92 -17.36 1.02
C GLY A 113 -1.79 -16.12 1.00
N ILE A 114 -2.69 -16.05 1.97
CA ILE A 114 -3.61 -14.92 2.18
C ILE A 114 -3.62 -14.60 3.67
N SER A 115 -3.49 -13.31 4.01
CA SER A 115 -3.69 -12.85 5.39
C SER A 115 -5.13 -12.41 5.57
N VAL A 116 -5.73 -12.82 6.68
CA VAL A 116 -7.10 -12.46 7.05
C VAL A 116 -7.08 -11.75 8.39
N LEU A 117 -7.65 -10.55 8.47
CA LEU A 117 -7.67 -9.71 9.66
C LEU A 117 -9.10 -9.27 9.98
N PRO A 118 -9.43 -9.03 11.25
CA PRO A 118 -10.65 -8.35 11.63
C PRO A 118 -10.70 -6.95 10.99
N TYR A 119 -11.89 -6.53 10.55
CA TYR A 119 -12.10 -5.16 10.08
C TYR A 119 -12.14 -4.20 11.26
N ASP A 120 -11.19 -3.29 11.32
CA ASP A 120 -11.03 -2.28 12.38
C ASP A 120 -11.49 -0.87 11.97
N GLY A 121 -12.17 -0.76 10.80
CA GLY A 121 -12.53 0.53 10.22
C GLY A 121 -11.47 1.10 9.27
N GLY A 122 -10.30 0.46 9.18
CA GLY A 122 -9.25 0.80 8.21
C GLY A 122 -8.55 2.14 8.49
N THR A 123 -8.67 2.64 9.73
CA THR A 123 -8.09 3.93 10.13
C THR A 123 -7.04 3.72 11.21
N TYR A 124 -5.79 3.82 10.84
CA TYR A 124 -4.69 4.01 11.78
C TYR A 124 -3.90 5.27 11.41
N ILE A 125 -3.13 5.79 12.35
CA ILE A 125 -2.41 7.05 12.19
C ILE A 125 -1.50 6.95 10.97
N GLN A 126 -1.64 7.91 10.04
CA GLN A 126 -0.89 7.99 8.79
C GLN A 126 -0.95 6.70 7.96
N ALA A 127 -2.16 6.12 7.84
CA ALA A 127 -2.39 4.99 6.93
C ALA A 127 -1.87 5.31 5.51
N PRO A 128 -1.24 4.35 4.80
CA PRO A 128 -0.72 4.56 3.44
C PRO A 128 -1.75 5.07 2.44
N PHE A 129 -3.01 4.72 2.66
CA PHE A 129 -4.16 5.20 1.89
C PHE A 129 -5.26 5.64 2.86
N GLU A 130 -5.75 6.84 2.71
CA GLU A 130 -6.84 7.41 3.50
C GLU A 130 -7.87 8.05 2.56
N ASP A 131 -9.15 7.71 2.79
CA ASP A 131 -10.24 8.28 2.02
C ASP A 131 -10.48 9.73 2.45
N ILE A 132 -10.69 10.59 1.47
CA ILE A 132 -10.96 12.01 1.68
C ILE A 132 -12.21 12.45 0.91
N SER A 133 -12.78 13.59 1.32
CA SER A 133 -13.83 14.23 0.54
C SER A 133 -13.31 14.84 -0.76
N GLU A 134 -14.18 15.02 -1.75
CA GLU A 134 -13.84 15.74 -2.98
C GLU A 134 -13.36 17.17 -2.68
N GLU A 135 -13.96 17.84 -1.72
CA GLU A 135 -13.57 19.18 -1.31
C GLU A 135 -12.10 19.22 -0.83
N ARG A 136 -11.74 18.30 0.07
CA ARG A 136 -10.35 18.17 0.54
C ARG A 136 -9.41 17.82 -0.60
N TYR A 137 -9.81 16.92 -1.49
CA TYR A 137 -9.03 16.57 -2.68
C TYR A 137 -8.73 17.81 -3.52
N ARG A 138 -9.74 18.64 -3.82
CA ARG A 138 -9.58 19.86 -4.65
C ARG A 138 -8.63 20.89 -4.02
N ILE A 139 -8.70 21.04 -2.70
CA ILE A 139 -7.77 21.91 -1.97
C ILE A 139 -6.34 21.39 -2.11
N MET A 140 -6.12 20.10 -1.86
CA MET A 140 -4.78 19.50 -1.91
C MET A 140 -4.24 19.38 -3.34
N GLU A 141 -5.11 19.14 -4.34
CA GLU A 141 -4.74 19.08 -5.75
C GLU A 141 -4.06 20.36 -6.22
N SER A 142 -4.49 21.51 -5.71
CA SER A 142 -3.86 22.79 -6.04
C SER A 142 -2.40 22.88 -5.58
N ALA A 143 -2.03 22.19 -4.51
CA ALA A 143 -0.67 22.11 -3.99
C ALA A 143 0.26 21.24 -4.86
N LEU A 144 -0.28 20.38 -5.72
CA LEU A 144 0.51 19.60 -6.68
C LEU A 144 1.01 20.44 -7.86
N THR A 145 0.47 21.65 -8.03
CA THR A 145 0.84 22.54 -9.15
C THR A 145 2.28 23.02 -8.97
N GLY A 146 3.10 22.84 -10.00
CA GLY A 146 4.48 23.32 -9.99
C GLY A 146 5.51 22.32 -9.43
N ILE A 147 5.10 21.12 -9.05
CA ILE A 147 6.05 20.06 -8.67
C ILE A 147 6.91 19.69 -9.88
N ASP A 148 8.22 19.88 -9.74
CA ASP A 148 9.22 19.53 -10.75
C ASP A 148 10.26 18.59 -10.13
N LEU A 149 10.03 17.29 -10.25
CA LEU A 149 10.91 16.28 -9.71
C LEU A 149 12.30 16.23 -10.38
N THR A 150 12.51 16.94 -11.49
CA THR A 150 13.85 17.05 -12.10
C THR A 150 14.80 17.89 -11.26
N GLN A 151 14.27 18.66 -10.32
CA GLN A 151 15.06 19.45 -9.35
C GLN A 151 15.54 18.60 -8.16
N VAL A 152 14.98 17.44 -7.94
CA VAL A 152 15.46 16.49 -6.92
C VAL A 152 16.78 15.89 -7.40
N LYS A 153 17.89 16.32 -6.78
CA LYS A 153 19.23 15.84 -7.13
C LYS A 153 19.84 15.14 -5.93
N GLU A 154 20.05 13.86 -6.07
CA GLU A 154 20.88 13.11 -5.14
C GLU A 154 22.35 13.32 -5.51
N VAL A 155 23.10 13.90 -4.58
CA VAL A 155 24.54 14.10 -4.73
C VAL A 155 25.31 12.89 -4.20
N GLU A 156 24.75 12.22 -3.20
CA GLU A 156 25.26 11.01 -2.56
C GLU A 156 24.09 10.09 -2.25
N ASP A 157 24.26 8.78 -2.45
CA ASP A 157 23.28 7.81 -1.98
C ASP A 157 23.39 7.69 -0.44
N LYS A 158 22.42 8.28 0.25
CA LYS A 158 22.29 8.24 1.72
C LYS A 158 21.22 7.28 2.18
N THR A 159 20.75 6.40 1.30
CA THR A 159 19.72 5.40 1.63
C THR A 159 20.26 4.47 2.70
N ASP A 160 19.67 4.49 3.89
CA ASP A 160 19.95 3.53 4.95
C ASP A 160 18.80 2.52 5.04
N LEU A 161 19.06 1.33 4.52
CA LEU A 161 18.11 0.21 4.56
C LEU A 161 18.28 -0.69 5.79
N SER A 162 19.10 -0.31 6.75
CA SER A 162 19.41 -1.14 7.91
C SER A 162 18.19 -1.39 8.83
N GLY A 163 17.18 -0.52 8.75
CA GLY A 163 15.91 -0.65 9.47
C GLY A 163 14.76 -1.24 8.65
N GLU A 164 14.96 -1.50 7.36
CA GLU A 164 13.92 -2.06 6.49
C GLU A 164 13.84 -3.56 6.65
N ALA A 165 12.66 -4.06 7.03
CA ALA A 165 12.39 -5.50 7.05
C ALA A 165 12.29 -6.01 5.61
N ALA A 166 13.40 -6.48 5.06
CA ALA A 166 13.45 -7.05 3.72
C ALA A 166 13.01 -8.51 3.72
N CYS A 167 12.05 -8.86 2.87
CA CYS A 167 11.81 -10.26 2.50
C CYS A 167 12.88 -10.69 1.48
N ALA A 168 13.95 -11.30 1.95
CA ALA A 168 14.96 -11.90 1.09
C ALA A 168 14.64 -13.39 0.87
N GLY A 169 14.22 -13.76 -0.34
CA GLY A 169 14.22 -15.14 -0.81
C GLY A 169 13.43 -16.17 -0.01
N GLY A 170 12.32 -15.79 0.60
CA GLY A 170 11.41 -16.70 1.33
C GLY A 170 11.65 -16.79 2.84
N ALA A 171 12.55 -15.99 3.41
CA ALA A 171 12.69 -15.83 4.85
C ALA A 171 12.40 -14.38 5.24
N CYS A 172 11.51 -14.18 6.20
CA CYS A 172 11.26 -12.88 6.84
C CYS A 172 12.17 -12.83 8.07
N GLU A 173 13.25 -12.05 8.02
CA GLU A 173 14.05 -11.77 9.21
C GLU A 173 13.37 -10.64 10.02
N LEU A 174 12.46 -11.03 10.90
CA LEU A 174 12.04 -10.17 12.00
C LEU A 174 12.99 -10.43 13.17
N THR A 175 13.95 -9.57 13.36
CA THR A 175 14.69 -9.48 14.64
C THR A 175 13.83 -8.71 15.62
N TYR A 176 13.37 -9.40 16.68
CA TYR A 176 12.69 -8.81 17.84
C TYR A 176 13.72 -8.20 18.81
#